data_5babd6b92b7bff6359bd26c628745895
#
_entry.id   5babd6b92b7bff6359bd26c628745895
#
_cell.length_a   1.000
_cell.length_b   1.000
_cell.length_c   1.000
_cell.angle_alpha   90.00
_cell.angle_beta   90.00
_cell.angle_gamma   90.00
#
_symmetry.space_group_name_H-M   'P 1'
#
loop_
_entity.id
_entity.type
_entity.pdbx_description
1 polymer ?
#
loop_
_entity_poly.entity_id
_entity_poly.type
_entity_poly.pdbx_seq_one_letter_code
_entity_poly.pdbx_strand_id
1 'polypeptide(L)'
;PEAGSQRMRNVINKGLTEEDILGGAGQAFDGGWNKVKLYFMLGLPTETEEDMKEIAVLADKIARRYYEIPKDQRNGKCQITASSSFFIPKPFTPFQWAPMYENTEYIARAAIVKHAFQDQLNRKSLKYNWHDAEVTVLEGILARGDRKVGKLIEEVYRLGAIYDSWSDQFDNDKWMQAFENTGIDIGFYNLRERYEDEVFPWDFIDIGVTKKFLRKEWDKAMKGEVTPNCRMQC
;
A
#
# COMPACT_ATOMS: atom_id res chain seq x y z
N PRO A 1 -8.42 -5.72 -1.33
CA PRO A 1 -8.03 -5.91 -2.75
C PRO A 1 -6.56 -5.59 -3.01
N GLU A 2 -5.94 -4.73 -2.20
CA GLU A 2 -4.58 -4.17 -2.31
C GLU A 2 -4.41 -3.19 -3.47
N ALA A 3 -5.13 -3.36 -4.60
CA ALA A 3 -5.13 -2.45 -5.73
C ALA A 3 -6.52 -2.33 -6.37
N GLY A 4 -6.82 -1.18 -6.97
CA GLY A 4 -8.11 -0.89 -7.60
C GLY A 4 -8.30 -1.65 -8.90
N SER A 5 -7.32 -1.60 -9.80
CA SER A 5 -7.40 -2.24 -11.11
C SER A 5 -6.96 -3.71 -11.08
N GLN A 6 -7.52 -4.52 -12.00
CA GLN A 6 -7.07 -5.90 -12.17
C GLN A 6 -5.62 -5.97 -12.62
N ARG A 7 -5.19 -5.01 -13.46
CA ARG A 7 -3.79 -4.90 -13.89
C ARG A 7 -2.85 -4.81 -12.71
N MET A 8 -3.13 -3.93 -11.74
CA MET A 8 -2.28 -3.78 -10.57
C MET A 8 -2.36 -4.96 -9.61
N ARG A 9 -3.53 -5.61 -9.48
CA ARG A 9 -3.63 -6.88 -8.74
C ARG A 9 -2.77 -7.98 -9.37
N ASN A 10 -2.66 -8.00 -10.70
CA ASN A 10 -1.76 -8.92 -11.40
C ASN A 10 -0.28 -8.57 -11.14
N VAL A 11 0.10 -7.29 -11.20
CA VAL A 11 1.47 -6.83 -10.88
C VAL A 11 1.93 -7.32 -9.51
N ILE A 12 1.07 -7.24 -8.51
CA ILE A 12 1.38 -7.71 -7.14
C ILE A 12 1.05 -9.19 -6.92
N ASN A 13 0.70 -9.91 -7.97
CA ASN A 13 0.32 -11.34 -7.97
C ASN A 13 -0.75 -11.67 -6.92
N LYS A 14 -1.76 -10.81 -6.76
CA LYS A 14 -2.78 -10.95 -5.71
C LYS A 14 -3.80 -12.05 -5.97
N GLY A 15 -3.90 -12.61 -7.17
CA GLY A 15 -4.78 -13.74 -7.48
C GLY A 15 -6.26 -13.54 -7.12
N LEU A 16 -6.73 -12.28 -7.08
CA LEU A 16 -8.08 -11.90 -6.69
C LEU A 16 -8.71 -11.11 -7.84
N THR A 17 -9.82 -11.59 -8.38
CA THR A 17 -10.55 -10.92 -9.46
C THR A 17 -11.52 -9.88 -8.92
N GLU A 18 -11.99 -8.99 -9.80
CA GLU A 18 -13.07 -8.06 -9.46
C GLU A 18 -14.35 -8.82 -9.10
N GLU A 19 -14.64 -9.92 -9.81
CA GLU A 19 -15.80 -10.78 -9.55
C GLU A 19 -15.76 -11.38 -8.15
N ASP A 20 -14.59 -11.88 -7.71
CA ASP A 20 -14.40 -12.38 -6.33
C ASP A 20 -14.68 -11.30 -5.29
N ILE A 21 -14.22 -10.07 -5.53
CA ILE A 21 -14.42 -8.94 -4.61
C ILE A 21 -15.91 -8.58 -4.54
N LEU A 22 -16.58 -8.45 -5.67
CA LEU A 22 -18.00 -8.11 -5.75
C LEU A 22 -18.88 -9.24 -5.19
N GLY A 23 -18.52 -10.49 -5.48
CA GLY A 23 -19.19 -11.68 -4.95
C GLY A 23 -19.09 -11.75 -3.43
N GLY A 24 -17.89 -11.57 -2.87
CA GLY A 24 -17.69 -11.56 -1.43
C GLY A 24 -18.43 -10.42 -0.72
N ALA A 25 -18.43 -9.22 -1.30
CA ALA A 25 -19.19 -8.09 -0.79
C ALA A 25 -20.72 -8.37 -0.86
N GLY A 26 -21.19 -8.96 -1.97
CA GLY A 26 -22.60 -9.36 -2.15
C GLY A 26 -23.05 -10.35 -1.08
N GLN A 27 -22.29 -11.40 -0.85
CA GLN A 27 -22.58 -12.39 0.21
C GLN A 27 -22.67 -11.74 1.60
N ALA A 28 -21.78 -10.78 1.90
CA ALA A 28 -21.85 -10.04 3.16
C ALA A 28 -23.15 -9.22 3.26
N PHE A 29 -23.57 -8.56 2.18
CA PHE A 29 -24.80 -7.79 2.15
C PHE A 29 -26.05 -8.68 2.26
N ASP A 30 -26.07 -9.80 1.58
CA ASP A 30 -27.13 -10.81 1.68
C ASP A 30 -27.22 -11.39 3.11
N GLY A 31 -26.10 -11.44 3.82
CA GLY A 31 -26.01 -11.78 5.26
C GLY A 31 -26.39 -10.63 6.21
N GLY A 32 -26.89 -9.49 5.69
CA GLY A 32 -27.38 -8.37 6.49
C GLY A 32 -26.34 -7.32 6.88
N TRP A 33 -25.11 -7.41 6.38
CA TRP A 33 -24.10 -6.37 6.58
C TRP A 33 -24.38 -5.18 5.66
N ASN A 34 -23.98 -3.99 6.08
CA ASN A 34 -24.14 -2.75 5.32
C ASN A 34 -22.86 -1.92 5.26
N LYS A 35 -21.74 -2.45 5.79
CA LYS A 35 -20.45 -1.79 5.83
C LYS A 35 -19.38 -2.72 5.29
N VAL A 36 -18.53 -2.19 4.40
CA VAL A 36 -17.36 -2.87 3.87
C VAL A 36 -16.16 -1.94 4.03
N LYS A 37 -15.04 -2.48 4.49
CA LYS A 37 -13.76 -1.76 4.53
C LYS A 37 -12.77 -2.44 3.59
N LEU A 38 -12.21 -1.66 2.69
CA LEU A 38 -11.26 -2.09 1.67
C LEU A 38 -9.90 -1.47 1.97
N TYR A 39 -8.84 -2.23 1.76
CA TYR A 39 -7.47 -1.77 1.93
C TYR A 39 -6.76 -1.79 0.59
N PHE A 40 -6.02 -0.72 0.31
CA PHE A 40 -5.27 -0.50 -0.92
C PHE A 40 -3.86 0.00 -0.61
N MET A 41 -2.97 -0.17 -1.59
CA MET A 41 -1.65 0.48 -1.62
C MET A 41 -1.61 1.50 -2.74
N LEU A 42 -0.93 2.62 -2.53
CA LEU A 42 -0.59 3.63 -3.53
C LEU A 42 0.92 3.73 -3.69
N GLY A 43 1.37 3.99 -4.91
CA GLY A 43 2.79 4.08 -5.22
C GLY A 43 3.42 2.74 -5.57
N LEU A 44 2.62 1.76 -5.97
CA LEU A 44 3.12 0.48 -6.49
C LEU A 44 3.92 0.71 -7.79
N PRO A 45 4.97 -0.10 -8.04
CA PRO A 45 5.67 -0.07 -9.33
C PRO A 45 4.70 -0.20 -10.50
N THR A 46 4.91 0.58 -11.55
CA THR A 46 4.08 0.65 -12.77
C THR A 46 2.65 1.24 -12.59
N GLU A 47 2.27 1.68 -11.40
CA GLU A 47 0.94 2.26 -11.13
C GLU A 47 0.72 3.55 -11.94
N THR A 48 -0.39 3.63 -12.64
CA THR A 48 -0.82 4.80 -13.41
C THR A 48 -1.95 5.56 -12.69
N GLU A 49 -2.26 6.77 -13.17
CA GLU A 49 -3.39 7.55 -12.64
C GLU A 49 -4.71 6.82 -12.81
N GLU A 50 -4.88 6.10 -13.92
CA GLU A 50 -6.07 5.29 -14.19
C GLU A 50 -6.22 4.17 -13.17
N ASP A 51 -5.11 3.48 -12.82
CA ASP A 51 -5.14 2.43 -11.79
C ASP A 51 -5.56 2.98 -10.42
N MET A 52 -5.10 4.18 -10.07
CA MET A 52 -5.48 4.85 -8.84
C MET A 52 -6.98 5.20 -8.82
N LYS A 53 -7.52 5.71 -9.93
CA LYS A 53 -8.96 6.02 -10.06
C LYS A 53 -9.84 4.79 -9.95
N GLU A 54 -9.36 3.62 -10.41
CA GLU A 54 -10.08 2.34 -10.27
C GLU A 54 -10.36 1.94 -8.82
N ILE A 55 -9.66 2.49 -7.84
CA ILE A 55 -9.98 2.32 -6.40
C ILE A 55 -11.38 2.87 -6.11
N ALA A 56 -11.70 4.06 -6.62
CA ALA A 56 -13.00 4.69 -6.43
C ALA A 56 -14.10 3.97 -7.23
N VAL A 57 -13.78 3.55 -8.46
CA VAL A 57 -14.70 2.78 -9.31
C VAL A 57 -15.07 1.45 -8.65
N LEU A 58 -14.10 0.72 -8.12
CA LEU A 58 -14.35 -0.55 -7.42
C LEU A 58 -15.22 -0.34 -6.17
N ALA A 59 -14.95 0.70 -5.39
CA ALA A 59 -15.77 1.05 -4.23
C ALA A 59 -17.21 1.39 -4.63
N ASP A 60 -17.42 2.10 -5.74
CA ASP A 60 -18.76 2.42 -6.26
C ASP A 60 -19.49 1.17 -6.78
N LYS A 61 -18.80 0.26 -7.48
CA LYS A 61 -19.37 -1.03 -7.90
C LYS A 61 -19.88 -1.85 -6.71
N ILE A 62 -19.13 -1.88 -5.61
CA ILE A 62 -19.57 -2.54 -4.37
C ILE A 62 -20.78 -1.83 -3.78
N ALA A 63 -20.83 -0.49 -3.78
CA ALA A 63 -22.01 0.24 -3.31
C ALA A 63 -23.23 -0.03 -4.20
N ARG A 64 -23.05 -0.12 -5.53
CA ARG A 64 -24.13 -0.50 -6.46
C ARG A 64 -24.70 -1.87 -6.10
N ARG A 65 -23.85 -2.86 -5.83
CA ARG A 65 -24.27 -4.21 -5.43
C ARG A 65 -25.16 -4.19 -4.18
N TYR A 66 -24.86 -3.32 -3.20
CA TYR A 66 -25.75 -3.11 -2.04
C TYR A 66 -27.12 -2.54 -2.46
N TYR A 67 -27.12 -1.59 -3.39
CA TYR A 67 -28.36 -0.93 -3.82
C TYR A 67 -29.23 -1.75 -4.77
N GLU A 68 -28.78 -2.90 -5.26
CA GLU A 68 -29.60 -3.90 -5.94
C GLU A 68 -30.58 -4.59 -4.99
N ILE A 69 -30.28 -4.63 -3.68
CA ILE A 69 -31.20 -5.15 -2.67
C ILE A 69 -32.42 -4.24 -2.58
N PRO A 70 -33.66 -4.78 -2.59
CA PRO A 70 -34.90 -4.00 -2.41
C PRO A 70 -34.84 -3.13 -1.15
N LYS A 71 -35.36 -1.90 -1.24
CA LYS A 71 -35.22 -0.89 -0.19
C LYS A 71 -35.74 -1.34 1.18
N ASP A 72 -36.82 -2.10 1.19
CA ASP A 72 -37.46 -2.67 2.38
C ASP A 72 -36.65 -3.81 3.02
N GLN A 73 -35.74 -4.42 2.27
CA GLN A 73 -34.85 -5.49 2.74
C GLN A 73 -33.46 -5.00 3.12
N ARG A 74 -33.14 -3.71 2.93
CA ARG A 74 -31.82 -3.14 3.26
C ARG A 74 -31.67 -2.93 4.75
N ASN A 75 -30.52 -3.37 5.29
CA ASN A 75 -30.16 -3.12 6.69
C ASN A 75 -29.41 -1.80 6.84
N GLY A 76 -30.14 -0.67 6.87
CA GLY A 76 -29.58 0.66 7.12
C GLY A 76 -28.88 1.29 5.91
N LYS A 77 -27.92 2.17 6.17
CA LYS A 77 -27.18 2.90 5.14
C LYS A 77 -25.92 2.15 4.72
N CYS A 78 -25.73 1.99 3.41
CA CYS A 78 -24.49 1.49 2.85
C CYS A 78 -23.32 2.38 3.24
N GLN A 79 -22.22 1.79 3.66
CA GLN A 79 -20.94 2.49 3.89
C GLN A 79 -19.78 1.64 3.38
N ILE A 80 -19.16 2.11 2.31
CA ILE A 80 -17.92 1.53 1.77
C ILE A 80 -16.77 2.45 2.14
N THR A 81 -15.81 1.93 2.88
CA THR A 81 -14.62 2.70 3.28
C THR A 81 -13.40 2.12 2.57
N ALA A 82 -12.75 2.90 1.73
CA ALA A 82 -11.44 2.59 1.20
C ALA A 82 -10.37 3.27 2.06
N SER A 83 -9.35 2.51 2.43
CA SER A 83 -8.20 3.00 3.18
C SER A 83 -6.94 2.64 2.41
N SER A 84 -6.14 3.64 2.04
CA SER A 84 -4.87 3.43 1.35
C SER A 84 -3.70 3.60 2.30
N SER A 85 -2.75 2.67 2.24
CA SER A 85 -1.39 2.86 2.72
C SER A 85 -0.49 3.18 1.53
N PHE A 86 0.63 3.85 1.78
CA PHE A 86 1.63 4.04 0.75
C PHE A 86 2.56 2.83 0.68
N PHE A 87 2.96 2.49 -0.55
CA PHE A 87 3.78 1.32 -0.81
C PHE A 87 5.17 1.47 -0.22
N ILE A 88 5.60 0.46 0.53
CA ILE A 88 6.95 0.34 1.07
C ILE A 88 7.55 -0.97 0.57
N PRO A 89 8.64 -0.94 -0.20
CA PRO A 89 9.34 -2.13 -0.65
C PRO A 89 9.93 -2.90 0.53
N LYS A 90 9.32 -4.03 0.87
CA LYS A 90 9.77 -4.83 2.02
C LYS A 90 10.91 -5.77 1.64
N PRO A 91 11.85 -6.07 2.55
CA PRO A 91 12.83 -7.15 2.42
C PRO A 91 12.17 -8.48 2.04
N PHE A 92 12.90 -9.31 1.32
CA PHE A 92 12.47 -10.65 0.91
C PHE A 92 11.21 -10.69 0.05
N THR A 93 10.85 -9.59 -0.59
CA THR A 93 9.77 -9.54 -1.59
C THR A 93 10.34 -9.26 -2.97
N PRO A 94 9.59 -9.61 -4.04
CA PRO A 94 9.99 -9.23 -5.40
C PRO A 94 10.23 -7.72 -5.56
N PHE A 95 9.57 -6.89 -4.77
CA PHE A 95 9.66 -5.43 -4.85
C PHE A 95 10.79 -4.81 -4.03
N GLN A 96 11.66 -5.59 -3.39
CA GLN A 96 12.75 -5.06 -2.55
C GLN A 96 13.73 -4.13 -3.29
N TRP A 97 13.76 -4.16 -4.63
CA TRP A 97 14.56 -3.27 -5.47
C TRP A 97 13.86 -1.93 -5.78
N ALA A 98 12.54 -1.87 -5.67
CA ALA A 98 11.77 -0.70 -6.02
C ALA A 98 12.15 0.54 -5.19
N PRO A 99 12.11 1.75 -5.78
CA PRO A 99 12.11 2.99 -5.01
C PRO A 99 10.76 3.22 -4.34
N MET A 100 10.77 4.09 -3.34
CA MET A 100 9.60 4.76 -2.80
C MET A 100 9.45 6.14 -3.45
N TYR A 101 8.35 6.82 -3.16
CA TYR A 101 8.13 8.20 -3.55
C TYR A 101 8.39 9.17 -2.39
N GLU A 102 8.58 10.44 -2.73
CA GLU A 102 8.60 11.52 -1.76
C GLU A 102 7.20 11.79 -1.19
N ASN A 103 7.14 12.45 -0.02
CA ASN A 103 5.87 12.78 0.65
C ASN A 103 4.91 13.53 -0.26
N THR A 104 5.41 14.52 -1.00
CA THR A 104 4.62 15.34 -1.93
C THR A 104 3.95 14.51 -3.02
N GLU A 105 4.65 13.54 -3.56
CA GLU A 105 4.12 12.62 -4.57
C GLU A 105 3.06 11.68 -3.97
N TYR A 106 3.29 11.14 -2.77
CA TYR A 106 2.30 10.33 -2.08
C TYR A 106 1.00 11.09 -1.80
N ILE A 107 1.11 12.33 -1.35
CA ILE A 107 -0.05 13.21 -1.12
C ILE A 107 -0.79 13.51 -2.43
N ALA A 108 -0.05 13.78 -3.52
CA ALA A 108 -0.63 14.01 -4.84
C ALA A 108 -1.42 12.77 -5.33
N ARG A 109 -0.87 11.57 -5.18
CA ARG A 109 -1.54 10.30 -5.51
C ARG A 109 -2.81 10.09 -4.70
N ALA A 110 -2.76 10.33 -3.38
CA ALA A 110 -3.94 10.26 -2.53
C ALA A 110 -5.01 11.28 -2.93
N ALA A 111 -4.61 12.48 -3.38
CA ALA A 111 -5.54 13.50 -3.87
C ALA A 111 -6.24 13.07 -5.17
N ILE A 112 -5.55 12.40 -6.10
CA ILE A 112 -6.16 11.83 -7.31
C ILE A 112 -7.27 10.87 -6.94
N VAL A 113 -7.00 9.93 -6.04
CA VAL A 113 -8.02 8.97 -5.55
C VAL A 113 -9.17 9.70 -4.88
N LYS A 114 -8.88 10.67 -4.00
CA LYS A 114 -9.91 11.47 -3.31
C LYS A 114 -10.84 12.18 -4.29
N HIS A 115 -10.31 12.78 -5.36
CA HIS A 115 -11.13 13.41 -6.40
C HIS A 115 -11.98 12.38 -7.13
N ALA A 116 -11.40 11.22 -7.52
CA ALA A 116 -12.15 10.15 -8.17
C ALA A 116 -13.33 9.65 -7.32
N PHE A 117 -13.23 9.65 -5.99
CA PHE A 117 -14.35 9.34 -5.10
C PHE A 117 -15.48 10.36 -5.16
N GLN A 118 -15.18 11.64 -5.40
CA GLN A 118 -16.19 12.70 -5.52
C GLN A 118 -17.03 12.57 -6.79
N ASP A 119 -16.44 11.97 -7.84
CA ASP A 119 -17.08 11.79 -9.15
C ASP A 119 -17.98 10.55 -9.21
N GLN A 120 -17.97 9.67 -8.17
CA GLN A 120 -18.74 8.45 -8.17
C GLN A 120 -20.23 8.70 -7.93
N LEU A 121 -21.08 7.87 -8.56
CA LEU A 121 -22.54 7.93 -8.43
C LEU A 121 -23.01 7.80 -6.97
N ASN A 122 -22.44 6.84 -6.26
CA ASN A 122 -22.82 6.54 -4.87
C ASN A 122 -21.90 7.23 -3.84
N ARG A 123 -21.29 8.37 -4.18
CA ARG A 123 -20.32 9.09 -3.33
C ARG A 123 -20.76 9.31 -1.88
N LYS A 124 -22.07 9.44 -1.62
CA LYS A 124 -22.63 9.59 -0.26
C LYS A 124 -22.47 8.34 0.61
N SER A 125 -22.24 7.19 0.00
CA SER A 125 -21.98 5.91 0.66
C SER A 125 -20.50 5.57 0.74
N LEU A 126 -19.66 6.36 0.09
CA LEU A 126 -18.22 6.10 -0.02
C LEU A 126 -17.45 6.99 0.94
N LYS A 127 -16.43 6.41 1.59
CA LYS A 127 -15.43 7.13 2.38
C LYS A 127 -14.05 6.74 1.92
N TYR A 128 -13.15 7.71 1.85
CA TYR A 128 -11.76 7.48 1.53
C TYR A 128 -10.85 8.14 2.57
N ASN A 129 -9.86 7.41 3.02
CA ASN A 129 -8.78 7.90 3.86
C ASN A 129 -7.45 7.25 3.46
N TRP A 130 -6.35 7.84 3.88
CA TRP A 130 -5.01 7.32 3.65
C TRP A 130 -4.13 7.53 4.87
N HIS A 131 -3.04 6.76 4.92
CA HIS A 131 -2.04 6.85 5.97
C HIS A 131 -1.17 8.10 5.80
N ASP A 132 -0.50 8.49 6.87
CA ASP A 132 0.41 9.61 6.87
C ASP A 132 1.64 9.33 6.01
N ALA A 133 2.00 10.29 5.13
CA ALA A 133 3.13 10.16 4.23
C ALA A 133 4.48 10.30 4.96
N GLU A 134 4.56 11.12 6.00
CA GLU A 134 5.78 11.31 6.78
C GLU A 134 6.11 10.05 7.58
N VAL A 135 5.11 9.45 8.22
CA VAL A 135 5.25 8.15 8.90
C VAL A 135 5.68 7.05 7.91
N THR A 136 5.17 7.09 6.68
CA THR A 136 5.55 6.13 5.62
C THR A 136 7.03 6.22 5.27
N VAL A 137 7.59 7.44 5.19
CA VAL A 137 9.03 7.62 4.93
C VAL A 137 9.86 6.99 6.02
N LEU A 138 9.48 7.19 7.28
CA LEU A 138 10.19 6.58 8.42
C LEU A 138 10.07 5.06 8.41
N GLU A 139 8.89 4.53 8.13
CA GLU A 139 8.70 3.09 8.01
C GLU A 139 9.59 2.50 6.90
N GLY A 140 9.76 3.23 5.78
CA GLY A 140 10.68 2.87 4.71
C GLY A 140 12.13 2.78 5.19
N ILE A 141 12.61 3.79 5.92
CA ILE A 141 13.97 3.81 6.49
C ILE A 141 14.18 2.63 7.45
N LEU A 142 13.23 2.40 8.35
CA LEU A 142 13.32 1.32 9.34
C LEU A 142 13.25 -0.07 8.69
N ALA A 143 12.42 -0.24 7.65
CA ALA A 143 12.27 -1.51 6.96
C ALA A 143 13.45 -1.86 6.02
N ARG A 144 14.13 -0.86 5.47
CA ARG A 144 15.14 -1.02 4.41
C ARG A 144 16.55 -0.65 4.83
N GLY A 145 16.68 -0.13 6.06
CA GLY A 145 17.93 0.40 6.58
C GLY A 145 18.95 -0.65 6.95
N ASP A 146 20.17 -0.20 7.16
CA ASP A 146 21.28 -0.97 7.68
C ASP A 146 21.57 -0.59 9.16
N ARG A 147 22.69 -1.07 9.70
CA ARG A 147 23.10 -0.79 11.09
C ARG A 147 23.25 0.70 11.43
N LYS A 148 23.45 1.56 10.42
CA LYS A 148 23.58 3.01 10.64
C LYS A 148 22.27 3.62 11.12
N VAL A 149 21.13 3.06 10.71
CA VAL A 149 19.81 3.50 11.16
C VAL A 149 19.64 3.38 12.69
N GLY A 150 20.40 2.51 13.35
CA GLY A 150 20.44 2.44 14.82
C GLY A 150 20.85 3.77 15.47
N LYS A 151 21.77 4.54 14.84
CA LYS A 151 22.15 5.87 15.32
C LYS A 151 21.04 6.89 15.18
N LEU A 152 20.24 6.79 14.10
CA LEU A 152 19.06 7.63 13.90
C LEU A 152 18.03 7.39 15.00
N ILE A 153 17.76 6.11 15.33
CA ILE A 153 16.82 5.74 16.39
C ILE A 153 17.28 6.28 17.74
N GLU A 154 18.57 6.14 18.05
CA GLU A 154 19.14 6.67 19.28
C GLU A 154 19.02 8.20 19.36
N GLU A 155 19.32 8.90 18.26
CA GLU A 155 19.27 10.35 18.22
C GLU A 155 17.84 10.89 18.35
N VAL A 156 16.86 10.32 17.63
CA VAL A 156 15.47 10.76 17.74
C VAL A 156 14.90 10.49 19.13
N TYR A 157 15.32 9.41 19.79
CA TYR A 157 14.98 9.15 21.19
C TYR A 157 15.57 10.23 22.12
N ARG A 158 16.82 10.67 21.91
CA ARG A 158 17.46 11.76 22.67
C ARG A 158 16.72 13.10 22.47
N LEU A 159 16.12 13.31 21.29
CA LEU A 159 15.29 14.46 20.98
C LEU A 159 13.89 14.36 21.61
N GLY A 160 13.57 13.23 22.29
CA GLY A 160 12.34 13.03 23.04
C GLY A 160 11.18 12.45 22.24
N ALA A 161 11.44 11.78 21.10
CA ALA A 161 10.44 10.99 20.40
C ALA A 161 10.38 9.59 21.00
N ILE A 162 9.21 9.16 21.48
CA ILE A 162 9.04 7.88 22.19
C ILE A 162 7.83 7.10 21.65
N TYR A 163 6.72 7.77 21.36
CA TYR A 163 5.45 7.15 21.01
C TYR A 163 5.00 7.50 19.58
N ASP A 164 5.92 7.45 18.61
CA ASP A 164 5.69 7.91 17.23
C ASP A 164 4.65 7.10 16.44
N SER A 165 4.20 5.96 16.97
CA SER A 165 3.08 5.21 16.41
C SER A 165 1.71 5.87 16.65
N TRP A 166 1.66 6.88 17.54
CA TRP A 166 0.45 7.62 17.86
C TRP A 166 0.52 8.97 17.14
N SER A 167 -0.47 9.27 16.30
CA SER A 167 -0.47 10.46 15.46
C SER A 167 -0.45 11.78 16.24
N ASP A 168 -0.90 11.79 17.48
CA ASP A 168 -0.86 12.94 18.40
C ASP A 168 0.49 13.08 19.13
N GLN A 169 1.36 12.07 19.06
CA GLN A 169 2.70 12.08 19.65
C GLN A 169 3.81 12.16 18.58
N PHE A 170 3.47 11.87 17.33
CA PHE A 170 4.41 11.92 16.21
C PHE A 170 4.85 13.38 15.95
N ASP A 171 6.15 13.58 15.92
CA ASP A 171 6.77 14.89 15.68
C ASP A 171 7.82 14.74 14.56
N ASN A 172 7.43 15.12 13.35
CA ASN A 172 8.28 15.02 12.17
C ASN A 172 9.56 15.90 12.29
N ASP A 173 9.50 17.03 12.97
CA ASP A 173 10.65 17.94 13.09
C ASP A 173 11.79 17.28 13.86
N LYS A 174 11.48 16.47 14.89
CA LYS A 174 12.50 15.70 15.61
C LYS A 174 13.17 14.67 14.73
N TRP A 175 12.42 14.01 13.86
CA TRP A 175 12.99 13.07 12.91
C TRP A 175 13.85 13.76 11.88
N MET A 176 13.42 14.89 11.33
CA MET A 176 14.22 15.66 10.36
C MET A 176 15.52 16.16 11.00
N GLN A 177 15.47 16.65 12.24
CA GLN A 177 16.68 17.03 12.98
C GLN A 177 17.60 15.83 13.24
N ALA A 178 17.05 14.66 13.56
CA ALA A 178 17.85 13.45 13.75
C ALA A 178 18.51 12.98 12.45
N PHE A 179 17.83 13.08 11.30
CA PHE A 179 18.44 12.81 9.99
C PHE A 179 19.62 13.75 9.73
N GLU A 180 19.47 15.03 10.00
CA GLU A 180 20.57 16.02 9.85
C GLU A 180 21.74 15.71 10.78
N ASN A 181 21.48 15.48 12.07
CA ASN A 181 22.51 15.20 13.08
C ASN A 181 23.30 13.91 12.78
N THR A 182 22.63 12.90 12.21
CA THR A 182 23.26 11.59 11.94
C THR A 182 23.83 11.44 10.54
N GLY A 183 23.46 12.34 9.62
CA GLY A 183 23.85 12.26 8.21
C GLY A 183 23.19 11.07 7.48
N ILE A 184 22.08 10.55 7.98
CA ILE A 184 21.31 9.49 7.32
C ILE A 184 20.54 10.11 6.15
N ASP A 185 20.84 9.62 4.94
CA ASP A 185 20.22 10.11 3.71
C ASP A 185 18.96 9.31 3.36
N ILE A 186 17.81 9.98 3.45
CA ILE A 186 16.50 9.42 3.08
C ILE A 186 16.50 8.97 1.60
N GLY A 187 17.12 9.76 0.72
CA GLY A 187 17.22 9.47 -0.70
C GLY A 187 17.92 8.14 -0.97
N PHE A 188 19.02 7.89 -0.25
CA PHE A 188 19.77 6.65 -0.37
C PHE A 188 18.95 5.42 0.01
N TYR A 189 18.20 5.46 1.11
CA TYR A 189 17.46 4.30 1.60
C TYR A 189 16.12 4.10 0.87
N ASN A 190 15.39 5.19 0.60
CA ASN A 190 14.01 5.12 0.15
C ASN A 190 13.81 5.41 -1.35
N LEU A 191 14.44 6.48 -1.87
CA LEU A 191 14.00 7.07 -3.14
C LEU A 191 14.70 6.49 -4.38
N ARG A 192 15.80 5.77 -4.19
CA ARG A 192 16.49 5.16 -5.32
C ARG A 192 16.01 3.74 -5.61
N GLU A 193 15.99 3.36 -6.87
CA GLU A 193 15.97 1.96 -7.25
C GLU A 193 17.31 1.31 -6.86
N ARG A 194 17.26 0.09 -6.32
CA ARG A 194 18.45 -0.65 -5.92
C ARG A 194 18.97 -1.50 -7.08
N TYR A 195 20.29 -1.63 -7.16
CA TYR A 195 20.91 -2.44 -8.19
C TYR A 195 20.65 -3.94 -8.00
N GLU A 196 20.63 -4.67 -9.11
CA GLU A 196 20.37 -6.12 -9.09
C GLU A 196 21.42 -6.90 -8.28
N ASP A 197 22.68 -6.51 -8.40
CA ASP A 197 23.84 -7.11 -7.74
C ASP A 197 24.14 -6.51 -6.36
N GLU A 198 23.34 -5.53 -5.92
CA GLU A 198 23.51 -4.90 -4.61
C GLU A 198 23.34 -5.91 -3.48
N VAL A 199 24.27 -5.90 -2.52
CA VAL A 199 24.16 -6.68 -1.29
C VAL A 199 23.28 -5.93 -0.31
N PHE A 200 22.16 -6.54 0.05
CA PHE A 200 21.20 -5.93 0.97
C PHE A 200 21.54 -6.24 2.42
N PRO A 201 21.17 -5.37 3.37
CA PRO A 201 21.42 -5.58 4.80
C PRO A 201 20.84 -6.89 5.36
N TRP A 202 19.88 -7.51 4.66
CA TRP A 202 19.22 -8.74 5.06
C TRP A 202 19.65 -9.98 4.26
N ASP A 203 20.54 -9.86 3.26
CA ASP A 203 20.95 -10.98 2.40
C ASP A 203 21.65 -12.12 3.14
N PHE A 204 22.12 -11.89 4.37
CA PHE A 204 22.71 -12.92 5.21
C PHE A 204 21.70 -13.85 5.89
N ILE A 205 20.40 -13.54 5.80
CA ILE A 205 19.31 -14.34 6.39
C ILE A 205 18.75 -15.26 5.29
N ASP A 206 18.85 -16.56 5.51
CA ASP A 206 18.23 -17.56 4.62
C ASP A 206 16.79 -17.81 5.06
N ILE A 207 15.84 -17.39 4.20
CA ILE A 207 14.39 -17.62 4.40
C ILE A 207 13.86 -18.78 3.53
N GLY A 208 14.73 -19.55 2.88
CA GLY A 208 14.36 -20.60 1.95
C GLY A 208 13.88 -20.11 0.57
N VAL A 209 13.98 -18.80 0.28
CA VAL A 209 13.65 -18.19 -1.03
C VAL A 209 14.87 -17.47 -1.57
N THR A 210 15.32 -17.86 -2.75
CA THR A 210 16.54 -17.29 -3.34
C THR A 210 16.29 -15.90 -3.92
N LYS A 211 17.30 -15.02 -3.86
CA LYS A 211 17.27 -13.69 -4.48
C LYS A 211 17.00 -13.79 -6.00
N LYS A 212 17.53 -14.82 -6.65
CA LYS A 212 17.26 -15.11 -8.08
C LYS A 212 15.78 -15.37 -8.36
N PHE A 213 15.09 -16.09 -7.46
CA PHE A 213 13.65 -16.31 -7.59
C PHE A 213 12.89 -14.99 -7.44
N LEU A 214 13.22 -14.18 -6.42
CA LEU A 214 12.58 -12.89 -6.20
C LEU A 214 12.80 -11.95 -7.41
N ARG A 215 13.98 -11.98 -8.03
CA ARG A 215 14.26 -11.20 -9.24
C ARG A 215 13.40 -11.64 -10.42
N LYS A 216 13.27 -12.94 -10.64
CA LYS A 216 12.37 -13.47 -11.67
C LYS A 216 10.91 -13.02 -11.47
N GLU A 217 10.45 -13.00 -10.23
CA GLU A 217 9.10 -12.53 -9.91
C GLU A 217 8.96 -11.00 -10.08
N TRP A 218 10.02 -10.23 -9.79
CA TRP A 218 10.08 -8.81 -10.11
C TRP A 218 9.93 -8.56 -11.61
N ASP A 219 10.69 -9.29 -12.46
CA ASP A 219 10.65 -9.12 -13.90
C ASP A 219 9.27 -9.45 -14.49
N LYS A 220 8.59 -10.45 -13.92
CA LYS A 220 7.19 -10.77 -14.26
C LYS A 220 6.24 -9.68 -13.82
N ALA A 221 6.38 -9.18 -12.59
CA ALA A 221 5.56 -8.11 -12.06
C ALA A 221 5.62 -6.86 -12.94
N MET A 222 6.82 -6.47 -13.39
CA MET A 222 6.99 -5.32 -14.30
C MET A 222 6.28 -5.50 -15.65
N LYS A 223 6.00 -6.75 -16.07
CA LYS A 223 5.24 -7.09 -17.27
C LYS A 223 3.76 -7.34 -17.00
N GLY A 224 3.33 -7.33 -15.73
CA GLY A 224 1.97 -7.71 -15.32
C GLY A 224 1.67 -9.19 -15.49
N GLU A 225 2.70 -10.04 -15.55
CA GLU A 225 2.57 -11.49 -15.67
C GLU A 225 2.27 -12.12 -14.31
N VAL A 226 1.26 -12.97 -14.25
CA VAL A 226 0.84 -13.66 -13.02
C VAL A 226 1.60 -14.97 -12.86
N THR A 227 2.06 -15.24 -11.65
CA THR A 227 2.61 -16.56 -11.28
C THR A 227 1.50 -17.39 -10.62
N PRO A 228 1.18 -18.57 -11.16
CA PRO A 228 0.20 -19.46 -10.56
C PRO A 228 0.57 -19.86 -9.14
N ASN A 229 -0.45 -20.18 -8.33
CA ASN A 229 -0.23 -20.67 -6.96
C ASN A 229 0.58 -21.99 -7.04
N CYS A 230 1.60 -22.15 -6.21
CA CYS A 230 2.46 -23.33 -6.16
C CYS A 230 1.67 -24.64 -5.94
N ARG A 231 0.50 -24.58 -5.30
CA ARG A 231 -0.40 -25.75 -5.13
C ARG A 231 -1.08 -26.19 -6.43
N MET A 232 -1.07 -25.38 -7.48
CA MET A 232 -1.65 -25.69 -8.79
C MET A 232 -0.61 -26.23 -9.78
N GLN A 233 0.65 -26.31 -9.37
CA GLN A 233 1.76 -26.79 -10.21
C GLN A 233 2.26 -28.19 -9.81
N CYS A 234 1.59 -28.87 -8.88
CA CYS A 234 1.86 -30.24 -8.49
C CYS A 234 0.98 -31.24 -9.26
#